data_d607426577649ea7248cebc9a1d5b909
#
_entry.id   d607426577649ea7248cebc9a1d5b909
#
_cell.length_a   1.000
_cell.length_b   1.000
_cell.length_c   1.000
_cell.angle_alpha   90.00
_cell.angle_beta   90.00
_cell.angle_gamma   90.00
#
_symmetry.space_group_name_H-M   'P 1'
#
loop_
_entity.id
_entity.type
_entity.pdbx_description
1 polymer ?
#
loop_
_entity_poly.entity_id
_entity_poly.type
_entity_poly.pdbx_seq_one_letter_code
_entity_poly.pdbx_strand_id
1 'polypeptide(L)'
;MREIAVIRETGAFSEVPFHNEFTQQEESFYAVTRFDEVVAISKDAKNFSSAQGAISIVDLPPEALEFFGSFINMDNPRHQRQRAIVAKTFTPTDLAKVLDSVETISREVIDDFCERGEVDLVEALSQPFPLLVICDMMGIPRSEFHTVLNATNIILSGGDPEFIGDGDPMTAILGAGIELTALMDELSAERRKNPTDDLTSKLVHADVDGEMLAPEEVAPFFILLAVAGNDTTRTAISHGMNLLAQHPEQRAVWQNDVEGVTGTAVEEIVRYASPVTFMRRTVTTDLTMSGHDFVEGDKG
;
A
#
# COMPACT_ATOMS: atom_id res chain seq x y z
N MET A 1 4.25 11.26 17.00
CA MET A 1 5.50 10.66 17.57
C MET A 1 5.57 10.77 19.09
N ARG A 2 5.30 11.94 19.72
CA ARG A 2 5.30 12.06 21.19
C ARG A 2 4.23 11.18 21.85
N GLU A 3 3.06 11.08 21.28
CA GLU A 3 1.94 10.28 21.79
C GLU A 3 2.26 8.78 21.76
N ILE A 4 2.83 8.26 20.66
CA ILE A 4 3.28 6.87 20.57
C ILE A 4 4.36 6.55 21.61
N ALA A 5 5.26 7.49 21.91
CA ALA A 5 6.27 7.31 22.96
C ALA A 5 5.61 7.16 24.33
N VAL A 6 4.60 7.97 24.66
CA VAL A 6 3.82 7.86 25.90
C VAL A 6 3.11 6.51 25.99
N ILE A 7 2.42 6.08 24.91
CA ILE A 7 1.77 4.77 24.85
C ILE A 7 2.78 3.65 25.10
N ARG A 8 3.99 3.72 24.51
CA ARG A 8 5.06 2.72 24.71
C ARG A 8 5.54 2.59 26.14
N GLU A 9 5.51 3.69 26.90
CA GLU A 9 5.90 3.72 28.32
C GLU A 9 4.84 3.09 29.23
N THR A 10 3.56 3.09 28.84
CA THR A 10 2.46 2.56 29.66
C THR A 10 2.43 1.04 29.72
N GLY A 11 2.93 0.32 28.71
CA GLY A 11 2.94 -1.13 28.68
C GLY A 11 3.31 -1.72 27.33
N ALA A 12 3.26 -3.04 27.21
CA ALA A 12 3.43 -3.75 25.95
C ALA A 12 2.22 -3.53 25.04
N PHE A 13 1.03 -3.47 25.65
CA PHE A 13 -0.26 -3.29 25.00
C PHE A 13 -1.03 -2.19 25.74
N SER A 14 -1.46 -1.19 25.02
CA SER A 14 -2.23 -0.08 25.57
C SER A 14 -3.57 -0.02 24.86
N GLU A 15 -4.64 -0.18 25.61
CA GLU A 15 -5.99 -0.04 25.08
C GLU A 15 -6.26 1.42 24.70
N VAL A 16 -6.70 1.62 23.45
CA VAL A 16 -7.01 2.94 22.88
C VAL A 16 -8.48 2.92 22.44
N PRO A 17 -9.35 3.68 23.15
CA PRO A 17 -10.74 3.82 22.74
C PRO A 17 -10.87 4.72 21.51
N PHE A 18 -11.85 4.43 20.66
CA PHE A 18 -12.22 5.28 19.54
C PHE A 18 -13.72 5.19 19.25
N HIS A 19 -14.27 6.26 18.70
CA HIS A 19 -15.66 6.25 18.22
C HIS A 19 -15.69 5.69 16.80
N ASN A 20 -16.44 4.62 16.59
CA ASN A 20 -16.65 4.06 15.25
C ASN A 20 -17.81 4.81 14.57
N GLU A 21 -17.49 5.65 13.59
CA GLU A 21 -18.47 6.47 12.89
C GLU A 21 -19.48 5.66 12.05
N PHE A 22 -19.14 4.43 11.66
CA PHE A 22 -20.05 3.57 10.90
C PHE A 22 -21.08 2.88 11.79
N THR A 23 -20.65 2.38 12.95
CA THR A 23 -21.54 1.69 13.90
C THR A 23 -22.15 2.62 14.94
N GLN A 24 -21.64 3.86 15.07
CA GLN A 24 -21.98 4.83 16.11
C GLN A 24 -21.77 4.26 17.53
N GLN A 25 -20.73 3.43 17.69
CA GLN A 25 -20.39 2.78 18.97
C GLN A 25 -18.97 3.16 19.40
N GLU A 26 -18.75 3.14 20.72
CA GLU A 26 -17.42 3.19 21.28
C GLU A 26 -16.79 1.81 21.17
N GLU A 27 -15.63 1.75 20.52
CA GLU A 27 -14.80 0.55 20.36
C GLU A 27 -13.40 0.82 20.89
N SER A 28 -12.58 -0.21 20.98
CA SER A 28 -11.16 -0.06 21.31
C SER A 28 -10.27 -0.98 20.49
N PHE A 29 -8.99 -0.65 20.49
CA PHE A 29 -7.93 -1.52 19.98
C PHE A 29 -6.72 -1.44 20.92
N TYR A 30 -5.86 -2.46 20.88
CA TYR A 30 -4.62 -2.47 21.62
C TYR A 30 -3.47 -1.93 20.76
N ALA A 31 -2.93 -0.78 21.14
CA ALA A 31 -1.76 -0.23 20.46
C ALA A 31 -0.50 -1.00 20.84
N VAL A 32 0.08 -1.70 19.86
CA VAL A 32 1.31 -2.48 19.99
C VAL A 32 2.48 -1.64 19.46
N THR A 33 3.30 -1.09 20.35
CA THR A 33 4.34 -0.12 20.00
C THR A 33 5.77 -0.57 20.28
N ARG A 34 5.96 -1.76 20.85
CA ARG A 34 7.26 -2.34 21.11
C ARG A 34 7.66 -3.31 20.00
N PHE A 35 8.90 -3.23 19.56
CA PHE A 35 9.41 -3.99 18.43
C PHE A 35 9.22 -5.52 18.56
N ASP A 36 9.53 -6.07 19.73
CA ASP A 36 9.47 -7.52 19.93
C ASP A 36 8.04 -8.05 19.87
N GLU A 37 7.07 -7.33 20.43
CA GLU A 37 5.64 -7.67 20.37
C GLU A 37 5.10 -7.51 18.94
N VAL A 38 5.46 -6.43 18.22
CA VAL A 38 5.08 -6.24 16.81
C VAL A 38 5.60 -7.41 15.96
N VAL A 39 6.86 -7.80 16.13
CA VAL A 39 7.45 -8.93 15.40
C VAL A 39 6.78 -10.25 15.76
N ALA A 40 6.48 -10.47 17.04
CA ALA A 40 5.84 -11.70 17.52
C ALA A 40 4.42 -11.84 16.94
N ILE A 41 3.60 -10.79 17.04
CA ILE A 41 2.24 -10.75 16.47
C ILE A 41 2.27 -10.94 14.95
N SER A 42 3.17 -10.22 14.27
CA SER A 42 3.29 -10.28 12.80
C SER A 42 3.65 -11.68 12.28
N LYS A 43 4.34 -12.50 13.08
CA LYS A 43 4.74 -13.88 12.72
C LYS A 43 3.75 -14.95 13.15
N ASP A 44 2.86 -14.66 14.07
CA ASP A 44 1.88 -15.60 14.60
C ASP A 44 0.55 -15.51 13.86
N ALA A 45 0.55 -15.88 12.59
CA ALA A 45 -0.66 -15.87 11.75
C ALA A 45 -1.73 -16.88 12.19
N LYS A 46 -1.44 -17.74 13.18
CA LYS A 46 -2.42 -18.67 13.74
C LYS A 46 -3.35 -17.98 14.72
N ASN A 47 -2.79 -17.12 15.58
CA ASN A 47 -3.51 -16.47 16.65
C ASN A 47 -3.90 -15.03 16.29
N PHE A 48 -3.29 -14.44 15.24
CA PHE A 48 -3.48 -13.05 14.82
C PHE A 48 -3.81 -12.98 13.33
N SER A 49 -5.10 -12.85 13.03
CA SER A 49 -5.67 -12.84 11.68
C SER A 49 -5.50 -11.50 10.98
N SER A 50 -5.25 -11.53 9.68
CA SER A 50 -5.36 -10.38 8.77
C SER A 50 -6.71 -10.29 8.06
N ALA A 51 -7.51 -11.36 8.07
CA ALA A 51 -8.69 -11.47 7.23
C ALA A 51 -9.85 -10.56 7.66
N GLN A 52 -9.78 -9.98 8.87
CA GLN A 52 -10.82 -9.08 9.39
C GLN A 52 -10.49 -7.58 9.20
N GLY A 53 -9.49 -7.25 8.39
CA GLY A 53 -9.17 -5.88 8.03
C GLY A 53 -7.77 -5.41 8.44
N ALA A 54 -6.72 -6.01 7.87
CA ALA A 54 -5.32 -5.72 8.22
C ALA A 54 -4.90 -4.24 8.05
N ILE A 55 -5.58 -3.46 7.23
CA ILE A 55 -5.28 -2.05 6.94
C ILE A 55 -6.29 -1.06 7.53
N SER A 56 -7.28 -1.55 8.27
CA SER A 56 -8.33 -0.71 8.87
C SER A 56 -8.53 -1.05 10.34
N ILE A 57 -8.62 -0.03 11.19
CA ILE A 57 -8.96 -0.20 12.62
C ILE A 57 -10.45 -0.57 12.76
N VAL A 58 -11.32 -0.01 11.91
CA VAL A 58 -12.74 -0.34 11.84
C VAL A 58 -12.94 -1.64 11.08
N ASP A 59 -13.93 -2.43 11.52
CA ASP A 59 -14.35 -3.60 10.80
C ASP A 59 -15.08 -3.20 9.53
N LEU A 60 -14.61 -3.72 8.39
CA LEU A 60 -15.27 -3.51 7.12
C LEU A 60 -16.27 -4.64 6.86
N PRO A 61 -17.40 -4.35 6.17
CA PRO A 61 -18.31 -5.39 5.74
C PRO A 61 -17.58 -6.46 4.91
N PRO A 62 -17.97 -7.76 5.04
CA PRO A 62 -17.33 -8.84 4.28
C PRO A 62 -17.28 -8.58 2.77
N GLU A 63 -18.31 -7.96 2.21
CA GLU A 63 -18.39 -7.60 0.79
C GLU A 63 -17.33 -6.58 0.39
N ALA A 64 -17.05 -5.60 1.25
CA ALA A 64 -15.99 -4.61 1.02
C ALA A 64 -14.61 -5.24 1.16
N LEU A 65 -14.41 -6.11 2.16
CA LEU A 65 -13.17 -6.88 2.32
C LEU A 65 -12.90 -7.79 1.12
N GLU A 66 -13.91 -8.38 0.52
CA GLU A 66 -13.77 -9.22 -0.66
C GLU A 66 -13.54 -8.39 -1.94
N PHE A 67 -14.24 -7.27 -2.09
CA PHE A 67 -14.11 -6.38 -3.24
C PHE A 67 -12.73 -5.71 -3.33
N PHE A 68 -12.23 -5.20 -2.20
CA PHE A 68 -10.84 -4.70 -2.09
C PHE A 68 -9.85 -5.79 -1.70
N GLY A 69 -10.31 -7.03 -1.59
CA GLY A 69 -9.66 -8.17 -1.00
C GLY A 69 -8.54 -8.74 -1.84
N SER A 70 -7.40 -8.09 -1.78
CA SER A 70 -6.15 -8.74 -2.13
C SER A 70 -5.64 -9.56 -0.94
N PHE A 71 -4.57 -10.33 -1.16
CA PHE A 71 -3.98 -11.19 -0.13
C PHE A 71 -3.53 -10.44 1.15
N ILE A 72 -3.50 -9.10 1.18
CA ILE A 72 -3.19 -8.33 2.40
C ILE A 72 -4.25 -8.53 3.48
N ASN A 73 -5.50 -8.75 3.09
CA ASN A 73 -6.64 -9.01 3.96
C ASN A 73 -7.04 -10.50 3.94
N MET A 74 -6.07 -11.40 3.86
CA MET A 74 -6.33 -12.84 3.83
C MET A 74 -5.44 -13.57 4.83
N ASP A 75 -5.94 -14.72 5.29
CA ASP A 75 -5.19 -15.70 6.04
C ASP A 75 -4.86 -16.93 5.19
N ASN A 76 -3.99 -17.80 5.72
CA ASN A 76 -3.69 -19.08 5.10
C ASN A 76 -4.92 -20.01 5.11
N PRO A 77 -5.13 -20.84 4.08
CA PRO A 77 -4.23 -21.10 2.94
C PRO A 77 -4.38 -20.11 1.77
N ARG A 78 -5.45 -19.30 1.71
CA ARG A 78 -5.77 -18.41 0.59
C ARG A 78 -4.66 -17.37 0.35
N HIS A 79 -4.16 -16.74 1.43
CA HIS A 79 -3.01 -15.82 1.37
C HIS A 79 -1.79 -16.47 0.71
N GLN A 80 -1.39 -17.65 1.21
CA GLN A 80 -0.18 -18.33 0.73
C GLN A 80 -0.29 -18.70 -0.75
N ARG A 81 -1.47 -19.17 -1.19
CA ARG A 81 -1.73 -19.50 -2.59
C ARG A 81 -1.56 -18.27 -3.50
N GLN A 82 -2.29 -17.20 -3.24
CA GLN A 82 -2.24 -16.00 -4.09
C GLN A 82 -0.84 -15.37 -4.07
N ARG A 83 -0.23 -15.23 -2.91
CA ARG A 83 1.12 -14.69 -2.78
C ARG A 83 2.16 -15.50 -3.54
N ALA A 84 2.07 -16.84 -3.55
CA ALA A 84 2.97 -17.70 -4.30
C ALA A 84 2.87 -17.48 -5.80
N ILE A 85 1.64 -17.34 -6.33
CA ILE A 85 1.40 -17.05 -7.75
C ILE A 85 1.99 -15.68 -8.12
N VAL A 86 1.66 -14.65 -7.36
CA VAL A 86 2.16 -13.30 -7.58
C VAL A 86 3.70 -13.24 -7.47
N ALA A 87 4.29 -13.90 -6.48
CA ALA A 87 5.75 -13.89 -6.30
C ALA A 87 6.52 -14.44 -7.50
N LYS A 88 5.95 -15.37 -8.26
CA LYS A 88 6.58 -15.90 -9.48
C LYS A 88 6.66 -14.87 -10.61
N THR A 89 5.87 -13.83 -10.58
CA THR A 89 5.87 -12.76 -11.60
C THR A 89 6.91 -11.67 -11.34
N PHE A 90 7.52 -11.65 -10.12
CA PHE A 90 8.56 -10.70 -9.73
C PHE A 90 9.95 -11.36 -9.74
N THR A 91 10.42 -11.75 -10.92
CA THR A 91 11.78 -12.32 -11.06
C THR A 91 12.84 -11.21 -11.05
N PRO A 92 14.12 -11.53 -10.74
CA PRO A 92 15.21 -10.55 -10.88
C PRO A 92 15.31 -9.92 -12.28
N THR A 93 14.99 -10.68 -13.34
CA THR A 93 14.97 -10.18 -14.71
C THR A 93 13.83 -9.18 -14.93
N ASP A 94 12.66 -9.42 -14.35
CA ASP A 94 11.53 -8.51 -14.45
C ASP A 94 11.78 -7.22 -13.65
N LEU A 95 12.39 -7.35 -12.47
CA LEU A 95 12.80 -6.19 -11.68
C LEU A 95 13.85 -5.32 -12.39
N ALA A 96 14.77 -5.91 -13.15
CA ALA A 96 15.73 -5.15 -13.95
C ALA A 96 15.04 -4.28 -15.02
N LYS A 97 13.98 -4.80 -15.68
CA LYS A 97 13.17 -4.02 -16.63
C LYS A 97 12.43 -2.87 -15.96
N VAL A 98 11.91 -3.10 -14.75
CA VAL A 98 11.28 -2.03 -13.96
C VAL A 98 12.27 -0.91 -13.66
N LEU A 99 13.54 -1.22 -13.37
CA LEU A 99 14.57 -0.19 -13.16
C LEU A 99 14.81 0.67 -14.39
N ASP A 100 14.85 0.09 -15.59
CA ASP A 100 14.97 0.84 -16.85
C ASP A 100 13.76 1.78 -17.07
N SER A 101 12.55 1.30 -16.76
CA SER A 101 11.33 2.09 -16.78
C SER A 101 11.35 3.23 -15.76
N VAL A 102 11.79 2.95 -14.52
CA VAL A 102 11.93 3.94 -13.45
C VAL A 102 12.84 5.08 -13.88
N GLU A 103 14.00 4.77 -14.48
CA GLU A 103 14.95 5.78 -14.97
C GLU A 103 14.33 6.65 -16.08
N THR A 104 13.63 6.02 -17.04
CA THR A 104 12.98 6.73 -18.14
C THR A 104 11.88 7.64 -17.63
N ILE A 105 10.96 7.11 -16.84
CA ILE A 105 9.82 7.84 -16.29
C ILE A 105 10.28 8.97 -15.37
N SER A 106 11.33 8.75 -14.56
CA SER A 106 11.86 9.81 -13.69
C SER A 106 12.36 11.01 -14.50
N ARG A 107 13.05 10.77 -15.62
CA ARG A 107 13.47 11.84 -16.53
C ARG A 107 12.28 12.57 -17.15
N GLU A 108 11.30 11.84 -17.70
CA GLU A 108 10.09 12.42 -18.29
C GLU A 108 9.37 13.34 -17.31
N VAL A 109 9.15 12.88 -16.07
CA VAL A 109 8.47 13.65 -15.03
C VAL A 109 9.26 14.89 -14.63
N ILE A 110 10.59 14.80 -14.49
CA ILE A 110 11.45 15.93 -14.16
C ILE A 110 11.48 16.94 -15.32
N ASP A 111 11.62 16.49 -16.55
CA ASP A 111 11.66 17.35 -17.74
C ASP A 111 10.37 18.14 -17.92
N ASP A 112 9.21 17.60 -17.49
CA ASP A 112 7.91 18.29 -17.55
C ASP A 112 7.86 19.56 -16.67
N PHE A 113 8.58 19.59 -15.55
CA PHE A 113 8.48 20.72 -14.62
C PHE A 113 9.78 21.51 -14.40
N CYS A 114 10.94 21.01 -14.81
CA CYS A 114 12.25 21.60 -14.45
C CYS A 114 12.43 23.05 -14.94
N GLU A 115 11.70 23.49 -15.96
CA GLU A 115 11.75 24.87 -16.49
C GLU A 115 10.68 25.79 -15.86
N ARG A 116 9.78 25.30 -14.99
CA ARG A 116 8.66 26.08 -14.48
C ARG A 116 9.03 27.08 -13.37
N GLY A 117 10.24 27.02 -12.83
CA GLY A 117 10.74 27.91 -11.78
C GLY A 117 10.22 27.55 -10.38
N GLU A 118 8.91 27.45 -10.17
CA GLU A 118 8.27 27.05 -8.93
C GLU A 118 7.13 26.05 -9.22
N VAL A 119 7.06 24.98 -8.45
CA VAL A 119 6.02 23.94 -8.57
C VAL A 119 5.67 23.37 -7.20
N ASP A 120 4.45 22.84 -7.05
CA ASP A 120 4.16 21.90 -5.98
C ASP A 120 4.84 20.57 -6.28
N LEU A 121 5.74 20.15 -5.37
CA LEU A 121 6.53 18.94 -5.57
C LEU A 121 5.68 17.67 -5.53
N VAL A 122 4.60 17.68 -4.75
CA VAL A 122 3.71 16.51 -4.65
C VAL A 122 2.99 16.32 -5.97
N GLU A 123 2.39 17.38 -6.52
CA GLU A 123 1.68 17.33 -7.79
C GLU A 123 2.61 17.06 -8.98
N ALA A 124 3.80 17.69 -8.98
CA ALA A 124 4.72 17.62 -10.12
C ALA A 124 5.58 16.34 -10.16
N LEU A 125 5.89 15.76 -9.00
CA LEU A 125 6.82 14.63 -8.91
C LEU A 125 6.28 13.46 -8.07
N SER A 126 6.04 13.70 -6.77
CA SER A 126 5.88 12.59 -5.82
C SER A 126 4.63 11.76 -6.08
N GLN A 127 3.56 12.36 -6.58
CA GLN A 127 2.29 11.71 -6.88
C GLN A 127 2.31 11.00 -8.24
N PRO A 128 2.66 11.66 -9.37
CA PRO A 128 2.61 11.01 -10.68
C PRO A 128 3.68 9.95 -10.88
N PHE A 129 4.89 10.14 -10.36
CA PHE A 129 6.03 9.29 -10.66
C PHE A 129 5.83 7.81 -10.25
N PRO A 130 5.49 7.47 -8.99
CA PRO A 130 5.30 6.07 -8.61
C PRO A 130 4.14 5.42 -9.36
N LEU A 131 3.05 6.15 -9.57
CA LEU A 131 1.88 5.63 -10.25
C LEU A 131 2.14 5.36 -11.73
N LEU A 132 2.92 6.22 -12.41
CA LEU A 132 3.35 6.00 -13.78
C LEU A 132 4.18 4.72 -13.91
N VAL A 133 5.09 4.46 -12.96
CA VAL A 133 5.87 3.22 -12.93
C VAL A 133 4.97 1.99 -12.75
N ILE A 134 3.97 2.07 -11.88
CA ILE A 134 3.01 0.98 -11.65
C ILE A 134 2.17 0.73 -12.92
N CYS A 135 1.65 1.80 -13.54
CA CYS A 135 0.87 1.68 -14.78
C CYS A 135 1.70 1.05 -15.90
N ASP A 136 2.95 1.49 -16.08
CA ASP A 136 3.87 0.94 -17.08
C ASP A 136 4.14 -0.55 -16.82
N MET A 137 4.47 -0.90 -15.58
CA MET A 137 4.70 -2.29 -15.17
C MET A 137 3.48 -3.19 -15.42
N MET A 138 2.27 -2.69 -15.18
CA MET A 138 1.01 -3.41 -15.41
C MET A 138 0.58 -3.43 -16.89
N GLY A 139 1.23 -2.65 -17.75
CA GLY A 139 0.86 -2.51 -19.17
C GLY A 139 -0.41 -1.69 -19.39
N ILE A 140 -0.72 -0.77 -18.46
CA ILE A 140 -1.85 0.15 -18.56
C ILE A 140 -1.48 1.27 -19.53
N PRO A 141 -2.33 1.57 -20.53
CA PRO A 141 -2.08 2.65 -21.47
C PRO A 141 -1.95 4.02 -20.78
N ARG A 142 -1.06 4.87 -21.28
CA ARG A 142 -0.89 6.25 -20.76
C ARG A 142 -2.17 7.07 -20.80
N SER A 143 -3.10 6.79 -21.71
CA SER A 143 -4.43 7.41 -21.76
C SER A 143 -5.25 7.18 -20.50
N GLU A 144 -5.05 6.05 -19.81
CA GLU A 144 -5.79 5.67 -18.60
C GLU A 144 -5.15 6.18 -17.31
N PHE A 145 -3.99 6.83 -17.40
CA PHE A 145 -3.26 7.30 -16.23
C PHE A 145 -4.12 8.16 -15.30
N HIS A 146 -4.87 9.13 -15.85
CA HIS A 146 -5.71 10.01 -15.05
C HIS A 146 -6.89 9.27 -14.40
N THR A 147 -7.46 8.28 -15.08
CA THR A 147 -8.48 7.39 -14.50
C THR A 147 -7.92 6.68 -13.27
N VAL A 148 -6.74 6.05 -13.40
CA VAL A 148 -6.08 5.35 -12.29
C VAL A 148 -5.71 6.30 -11.17
N LEU A 149 -5.16 7.48 -11.49
CA LEU A 149 -4.77 8.50 -10.50
C LEU A 149 -5.98 8.97 -9.69
N ASN A 150 -7.06 9.34 -10.34
CA ASN A 150 -8.27 9.81 -9.67
C ASN A 150 -8.89 8.71 -8.79
N ALA A 151 -9.03 7.51 -9.33
CA ALA A 151 -9.61 6.40 -8.60
C ALA A 151 -8.76 6.00 -7.37
N THR A 152 -7.45 5.95 -7.49
CA THR A 152 -6.55 5.66 -6.35
C THR A 152 -6.58 6.75 -5.30
N ASN A 153 -6.64 8.03 -5.69
CA ASN A 153 -6.78 9.14 -4.74
C ASN A 153 -8.11 9.07 -3.98
N ILE A 154 -9.22 8.77 -4.64
CA ILE A 154 -10.53 8.58 -3.99
C ILE A 154 -10.48 7.43 -2.98
N ILE A 155 -9.93 6.28 -3.37
CA ILE A 155 -9.81 5.12 -2.48
C ILE A 155 -8.96 5.44 -1.24
N LEU A 156 -7.86 6.19 -1.41
CA LEU A 156 -6.93 6.56 -0.34
C LEU A 156 -7.42 7.72 0.52
N SER A 157 -8.33 8.55 0.00
CA SER A 157 -8.78 9.78 0.68
C SER A 157 -9.47 9.53 2.02
N GLY A 158 -9.96 8.32 2.26
CA GLY A 158 -10.73 8.03 3.46
C GLY A 158 -12.02 8.83 3.58
N GLY A 159 -12.48 9.42 2.46
CA GLY A 159 -13.67 10.28 2.44
C GLY A 159 -13.38 11.78 2.51
N ASP A 160 -12.12 12.20 2.32
CA ASP A 160 -11.76 13.62 2.29
C ASP A 160 -12.54 14.37 1.19
N PRO A 161 -13.28 15.45 1.54
CA PRO A 161 -14.06 16.24 0.59
C PRO A 161 -13.25 16.82 -0.59
N GLU A 162 -11.95 16.98 -0.45
CA GLU A 162 -11.07 17.44 -1.55
C GLU A 162 -11.14 16.48 -2.74
N PHE A 163 -11.28 15.17 -2.49
CA PHE A 163 -11.29 14.14 -3.53
C PHE A 163 -12.68 13.65 -3.91
N ILE A 164 -13.66 13.70 -2.98
CA ILE A 164 -15.01 13.16 -3.20
C ILE A 164 -16.08 14.25 -3.33
N GLY A 165 -15.75 15.53 -3.05
CA GLY A 165 -16.72 16.63 -2.97
C GLY A 165 -17.73 16.42 -1.84
N ASP A 166 -18.98 16.85 -2.06
CA ASP A 166 -20.09 16.70 -1.10
C ASP A 166 -20.78 15.31 -1.18
N GLY A 167 -20.17 14.34 -1.86
CA GLY A 167 -20.72 13.00 -2.07
C GLY A 167 -20.60 12.09 -0.84
N ASP A 168 -21.32 10.95 -0.90
CA ASP A 168 -21.17 9.90 0.10
C ASP A 168 -19.83 9.18 -0.06
N PRO A 169 -18.96 9.14 0.97
CA PRO A 169 -17.63 8.57 0.89
C PRO A 169 -17.60 7.11 0.42
N MET A 170 -18.52 6.28 0.93
CA MET A 170 -18.56 4.87 0.59
C MET A 170 -18.94 4.66 -0.88
N THR A 171 -19.93 5.43 -1.36
CA THR A 171 -20.34 5.40 -2.77
C THR A 171 -19.19 5.82 -3.69
N ALA A 172 -18.44 6.86 -3.33
CA ALA A 172 -17.29 7.32 -4.11
C ALA A 172 -16.18 6.27 -4.17
N ILE A 173 -15.81 5.69 -3.03
CA ILE A 173 -14.77 4.66 -2.91
C ILE A 173 -15.15 3.39 -3.70
N LEU A 174 -16.39 2.92 -3.57
CA LEU A 174 -16.89 1.78 -4.33
C LEU A 174 -16.92 2.06 -5.83
N GLY A 175 -17.35 3.26 -6.24
CA GLY A 175 -17.36 3.70 -7.63
C GLY A 175 -15.95 3.67 -8.24
N ALA A 176 -14.97 4.24 -7.54
CA ALA A 176 -13.56 4.22 -7.95
C ALA A 176 -13.00 2.79 -8.06
N GLY A 177 -13.34 1.91 -7.12
CA GLY A 177 -12.95 0.51 -7.18
C GLY A 177 -13.58 -0.25 -8.36
N ILE A 178 -14.85 0.02 -8.69
CA ILE A 178 -15.53 -0.56 -9.86
C ILE A 178 -14.86 -0.08 -11.16
N GLU A 179 -14.49 1.19 -11.26
CA GLU A 179 -13.79 1.75 -12.43
C GLU A 179 -12.44 1.06 -12.65
N LEU A 180 -11.63 0.90 -11.60
CA LEU A 180 -10.35 0.18 -11.69
C LEU A 180 -10.55 -1.31 -12.02
N THR A 181 -11.58 -1.93 -11.48
CA THR A 181 -11.90 -3.34 -11.78
C THR A 181 -12.25 -3.51 -13.25
N ALA A 182 -13.10 -2.63 -13.80
CA ALA A 182 -13.49 -2.70 -15.22
C ALA A 182 -12.28 -2.51 -16.15
N LEU A 183 -11.39 -1.56 -15.84
CA LEU A 183 -10.14 -1.35 -16.57
C LEU A 183 -9.26 -2.61 -16.57
N MET A 184 -9.10 -3.24 -15.40
CA MET A 184 -8.25 -4.42 -15.28
C MET A 184 -8.87 -5.68 -15.89
N ASP A 185 -10.18 -5.80 -15.86
CA ASP A 185 -10.88 -6.91 -16.53
C ASP A 185 -10.72 -6.84 -18.06
N GLU A 186 -10.86 -5.64 -18.64
CA GLU A 186 -10.63 -5.41 -20.06
C GLU A 186 -9.17 -5.72 -20.45
N LEU A 187 -8.21 -5.15 -19.70
CA LEU A 187 -6.79 -5.40 -19.94
C LEU A 187 -6.43 -6.88 -19.79
N SER A 188 -6.92 -7.53 -18.75
CA SER A 188 -6.70 -8.96 -18.51
C SER A 188 -7.27 -9.83 -19.63
N ALA A 189 -8.47 -9.51 -20.12
CA ALA A 189 -9.08 -10.23 -21.24
C ALA A 189 -8.27 -10.06 -22.54
N GLU A 190 -7.72 -8.87 -22.78
CA GLU A 190 -6.83 -8.60 -23.90
C GLU A 190 -5.52 -9.38 -23.78
N ARG A 191 -4.87 -9.35 -22.59
CA ARG A 191 -3.60 -10.04 -22.34
C ARG A 191 -3.70 -11.56 -22.38
N ARG A 192 -4.87 -12.13 -22.07
CA ARG A 192 -5.10 -13.58 -22.28
C ARG A 192 -5.08 -13.98 -23.75
N LYS A 193 -5.50 -13.08 -24.67
CA LYS A 193 -5.52 -13.33 -26.11
C LYS A 193 -4.20 -12.95 -26.78
N ASN A 194 -3.65 -11.82 -26.38
CA ASN A 194 -2.48 -11.19 -26.96
C ASN A 194 -1.45 -10.88 -25.85
N PRO A 195 -0.68 -11.87 -25.39
CA PRO A 195 0.31 -11.67 -24.33
C PRO A 195 1.38 -10.66 -24.71
N THR A 196 1.76 -9.83 -23.77
CA THR A 196 2.88 -8.90 -23.85
C THR A 196 3.86 -9.15 -22.69
N ASP A 197 4.94 -8.38 -22.59
CA ASP A 197 5.92 -8.56 -21.52
C ASP A 197 5.61 -7.68 -20.28
N ASP A 198 4.32 -7.44 -20.02
CA ASP A 198 3.86 -6.72 -18.83
C ASP A 198 3.46 -7.67 -17.67
N LEU A 199 3.28 -7.09 -16.49
CA LEU A 199 2.93 -7.85 -15.30
C LEU A 199 1.52 -8.45 -15.40
N THR A 200 0.57 -7.76 -16.05
CA THR A 200 -0.78 -8.28 -16.25
C THR A 200 -0.75 -9.56 -17.08
N SER A 201 0.01 -9.60 -18.20
CA SER A 201 0.22 -10.81 -18.98
C SER A 201 0.79 -11.96 -18.15
N LYS A 202 1.78 -11.66 -17.31
CA LYS A 202 2.39 -12.66 -16.43
C LYS A 202 1.41 -13.20 -15.38
N LEU A 203 0.64 -12.31 -14.76
CA LEU A 203 -0.36 -12.69 -13.76
C LEU A 203 -1.46 -13.57 -14.31
N VAL A 204 -2.02 -13.22 -15.48
CA VAL A 204 -3.12 -14.00 -16.09
C VAL A 204 -2.69 -15.33 -16.68
N HIS A 205 -1.38 -15.57 -16.82
CA HIS A 205 -0.80 -16.83 -17.29
C HIS A 205 0.07 -17.55 -16.23
N ALA A 206 0.20 -16.96 -15.03
CA ALA A 206 0.99 -17.57 -13.97
C ALA A 206 0.30 -18.85 -13.47
N ASP A 207 1.07 -19.93 -13.44
CA ASP A 207 0.65 -21.23 -12.92
C ASP A 207 1.60 -21.67 -11.80
N VAL A 208 1.03 -22.11 -10.68
CA VAL A 208 1.74 -22.70 -9.56
C VAL A 208 1.10 -24.03 -9.22
N ASP A 209 1.72 -25.12 -9.68
CA ASP A 209 1.25 -26.49 -9.44
C ASP A 209 -0.18 -26.74 -9.97
N GLY A 210 -0.54 -26.13 -11.11
CA GLY A 210 -1.86 -26.18 -11.72
C GLY A 210 -2.86 -25.16 -11.17
N GLU A 211 -2.44 -24.28 -10.27
CA GLU A 211 -3.24 -23.21 -9.73
C GLU A 211 -2.89 -21.86 -10.35
N MET A 212 -3.90 -21.18 -10.89
CA MET A 212 -3.82 -19.85 -11.50
C MET A 212 -4.65 -18.86 -10.69
N LEU A 213 -4.38 -17.57 -10.87
CA LEU A 213 -5.29 -16.54 -10.39
C LEU A 213 -6.61 -16.63 -11.16
N ALA A 214 -7.72 -16.66 -10.42
CA ALA A 214 -9.03 -16.49 -11.02
C ALA A 214 -9.15 -15.08 -11.63
N PRO A 215 -9.97 -14.89 -12.69
CA PRO A 215 -10.15 -13.57 -13.30
C PRO A 215 -10.46 -12.48 -12.28
N GLU A 216 -11.31 -12.77 -11.32
CA GLU A 216 -11.74 -11.88 -10.24
C GLU A 216 -10.66 -11.60 -9.18
N GLU A 217 -9.53 -12.29 -9.19
CA GLU A 217 -8.41 -12.07 -8.27
C GLU A 217 -7.36 -11.09 -8.82
N VAL A 218 -7.39 -10.79 -10.13
CA VAL A 218 -6.39 -9.94 -10.78
C VAL A 218 -6.64 -8.47 -10.48
N ALA A 219 -7.88 -8.00 -10.58
CA ALA A 219 -8.22 -6.59 -10.32
C ALA A 219 -7.99 -6.18 -8.85
N PRO A 220 -8.39 -6.95 -7.82
CA PRO A 220 -8.04 -6.65 -6.43
C PRO A 220 -6.53 -6.58 -6.17
N PHE A 221 -5.74 -7.43 -6.83
CA PHE A 221 -4.28 -7.34 -6.74
C PHE A 221 -3.74 -6.05 -7.34
N PHE A 222 -4.25 -5.63 -8.50
CA PHE A 222 -3.87 -4.36 -9.11
C PHE A 222 -4.24 -3.18 -8.20
N ILE A 223 -5.45 -3.15 -7.66
CA ILE A 223 -5.90 -2.10 -6.73
C ILE A 223 -4.93 -2.02 -5.54
N LEU A 224 -4.57 -3.17 -4.95
CA LEU A 224 -3.56 -3.20 -3.88
C LEU A 224 -2.23 -2.61 -4.35
N LEU A 225 -1.72 -3.01 -5.51
CA LEU A 225 -0.44 -2.56 -6.02
C LEU A 225 -0.45 -1.05 -6.29
N ALA A 226 -1.52 -0.54 -6.93
CA ALA A 226 -1.67 0.87 -7.24
C ALA A 226 -1.79 1.72 -5.95
N VAL A 227 -2.62 1.30 -5.01
CA VAL A 227 -2.83 2.01 -3.74
C VAL A 227 -1.59 1.95 -2.86
N ALA A 228 -1.10 0.75 -2.54
CA ALA A 228 0.02 0.57 -1.61
C ALA A 228 1.37 1.05 -2.18
N GLY A 229 1.61 0.85 -3.47
CA GLY A 229 2.86 1.23 -4.13
C GLY A 229 2.95 2.74 -4.41
N ASN A 230 1.82 3.40 -4.70
CA ASN A 230 1.80 4.82 -4.97
C ASN A 230 1.94 5.63 -3.68
N ASP A 231 1.06 5.44 -2.70
CA ASP A 231 0.97 6.33 -1.53
C ASP A 231 2.22 6.28 -0.64
N THR A 232 2.73 5.10 -0.38
CA THR A 232 3.94 4.95 0.46
C THR A 232 5.18 5.56 -0.20
N THR A 233 5.32 5.39 -1.50
CA THR A 233 6.45 5.95 -2.27
C THR A 233 6.30 7.46 -2.42
N ARG A 234 5.10 7.98 -2.70
CA ARG A 234 4.78 9.40 -2.71
C ARG A 234 5.15 10.06 -1.39
N THR A 235 4.74 9.46 -0.27
CA THR A 235 5.05 9.93 1.08
C THR A 235 6.55 9.93 1.34
N ALA A 236 7.26 8.87 1.00
CA ALA A 236 8.72 8.78 1.18
C ALA A 236 9.47 9.84 0.36
N ILE A 237 9.11 10.05 -0.90
CA ILE A 237 9.72 11.07 -1.76
C ILE A 237 9.46 12.48 -1.20
N SER A 238 8.21 12.79 -0.86
CA SER A 238 7.82 14.12 -0.36
C SER A 238 8.54 14.44 0.95
N HIS A 239 8.54 13.52 1.91
CA HIS A 239 9.25 13.69 3.18
C HIS A 239 10.77 13.74 2.97
N GLY A 240 11.33 12.89 2.11
CA GLY A 240 12.76 12.87 1.80
C GLY A 240 13.24 14.22 1.27
N MET A 241 12.52 14.81 0.32
CA MET A 241 12.85 16.12 -0.24
C MET A 241 12.72 17.25 0.80
N ASN A 242 11.66 17.22 1.62
CA ASN A 242 11.48 18.18 2.71
C ASN A 242 12.61 18.06 3.76
N LEU A 243 12.99 16.85 4.14
CA LEU A 243 14.09 16.61 5.09
C LEU A 243 15.44 17.10 4.53
N LEU A 244 15.73 16.82 3.26
CA LEU A 244 16.96 17.29 2.62
C LEU A 244 17.00 18.81 2.46
N ALA A 245 15.85 19.48 2.34
CA ALA A 245 15.76 20.92 2.36
C ALA A 245 16.05 21.51 3.77
N GLN A 246 15.58 20.83 4.82
CA GLN A 246 15.80 21.24 6.21
C GLN A 246 17.20 20.88 6.74
N HIS A 247 17.88 19.91 6.11
CA HIS A 247 19.19 19.39 6.50
C HIS A 247 20.20 19.49 5.34
N PRO A 248 20.63 20.72 4.97
CA PRO A 248 21.52 20.94 3.81
C PRO A 248 22.87 20.22 3.95
N GLU A 249 23.36 20.00 5.18
CA GLU A 249 24.57 19.24 5.44
C GLU A 249 24.40 17.76 5.03
N GLN A 250 23.27 17.14 5.30
CA GLN A 250 22.98 15.76 4.88
C GLN A 250 22.81 15.67 3.37
N ARG A 251 22.13 16.65 2.78
CA ARG A 251 22.03 16.75 1.32
C ARG A 251 23.42 16.84 0.68
N ALA A 252 24.32 17.63 1.22
CA ALA A 252 25.68 17.75 0.70
C ALA A 252 26.47 16.43 0.81
N VAL A 253 26.31 15.67 1.91
CA VAL A 253 26.91 14.33 2.06
C VAL A 253 26.45 13.41 0.93
N TRP A 254 25.14 13.34 0.67
CA TRP A 254 24.59 12.50 -0.39
C TRP A 254 25.02 12.96 -1.79
N GLN A 255 25.00 14.28 -2.07
CA GLN A 255 25.43 14.83 -3.36
C GLN A 255 26.90 14.56 -3.67
N ASN A 256 27.78 14.50 -2.65
CA ASN A 256 29.19 14.24 -2.82
C ASN A 256 29.52 12.76 -3.04
N ASP A 257 28.67 11.84 -2.62
CA ASP A 257 28.84 10.39 -2.79
C ASP A 257 27.46 9.71 -2.99
N VAL A 258 26.92 9.88 -4.20
CA VAL A 258 25.58 9.35 -4.53
C VAL A 258 25.56 7.83 -4.44
N GLU A 259 26.57 7.14 -4.99
CA GLU A 259 26.61 5.68 -5.02
C GLU A 259 26.77 5.07 -3.62
N GLY A 260 27.65 5.63 -2.81
CA GLY A 260 27.94 5.10 -1.47
C GLY A 260 26.86 5.39 -0.44
N VAL A 261 26.11 6.49 -0.60
CA VAL A 261 25.15 6.97 0.42
C VAL A 261 23.70 6.61 0.09
N THR A 262 23.33 6.44 -1.19
CA THR A 262 21.91 6.26 -1.60
C THR A 262 21.20 5.16 -0.83
N GLY A 263 21.80 3.98 -0.68
CA GLY A 263 21.15 2.87 0.02
C GLY A 263 20.77 3.22 1.46
N THR A 264 21.68 3.80 2.22
CA THR A 264 21.44 4.19 3.62
C THR A 264 20.53 5.41 3.73
N ALA A 265 20.62 6.36 2.78
CA ALA A 265 19.76 7.55 2.76
C ALA A 265 18.29 7.18 2.51
N VAL A 266 18.01 6.27 1.58
CA VAL A 266 16.66 5.79 1.31
C VAL A 266 16.06 5.08 2.54
N GLU A 267 16.82 4.18 3.16
CA GLU A 267 16.37 3.48 4.38
C GLU A 267 16.08 4.47 5.53
N GLU A 268 16.91 5.50 5.71
CA GLU A 268 16.69 6.52 6.74
C GLU A 268 15.46 7.40 6.43
N ILE A 269 15.24 7.76 5.17
CA ILE A 269 14.03 8.49 4.76
C ILE A 269 12.79 7.66 5.08
N VAL A 270 12.75 6.39 4.70
CA VAL A 270 11.62 5.49 4.98
C VAL A 270 11.42 5.32 6.48
N ARG A 271 12.50 5.11 7.24
CA ARG A 271 12.44 5.01 8.69
C ARG A 271 11.83 6.26 9.33
N TYR A 272 12.25 7.44 8.89
CA TYR A 272 11.81 8.72 9.46
C TYR A 272 10.38 9.09 9.03
N ALA A 273 10.08 8.94 7.74
CA ALA A 273 8.76 9.24 7.18
C ALA A 273 7.69 8.27 7.68
N SER A 274 8.06 7.00 7.92
CA SER A 274 7.14 5.94 8.35
C SER A 274 5.83 5.94 7.54
N PRO A 275 5.88 5.75 6.21
CA PRO A 275 4.69 5.88 5.35
C PRO A 275 3.54 4.96 5.77
N VAL A 276 3.84 3.77 6.27
CA VAL A 276 2.87 2.87 6.89
C VAL A 276 2.91 3.09 8.40
N THR A 277 1.89 3.73 8.94
CA THR A 277 1.84 4.11 10.35
C THR A 277 1.34 3.00 11.25
N PHE A 278 0.49 2.10 10.74
CA PHE A 278 -0.02 0.95 11.47
C PHE A 278 -0.42 -0.19 10.54
N MET A 279 -0.51 -1.37 11.11
CA MET A 279 -1.17 -2.54 10.52
C MET A 279 -1.97 -3.20 11.64
N ARG A 280 -3.18 -3.66 11.38
CA ARG A 280 -4.04 -4.33 12.35
C ARG A 280 -3.90 -5.85 12.25
N ARG A 281 -4.07 -6.52 13.39
CA ARG A 281 -4.41 -7.94 13.49
C ARG A 281 -5.61 -8.12 14.41
N THR A 282 -6.36 -9.19 14.17
CA THR A 282 -7.47 -9.58 15.04
C THR A 282 -7.16 -10.90 15.71
N VAL A 283 -7.35 -10.96 17.01
CA VAL A 283 -7.10 -12.16 17.81
C VAL A 283 -8.14 -13.24 17.47
N THR A 284 -7.69 -14.46 17.19
CA THR A 284 -8.54 -15.56 16.73
C THR A 284 -8.97 -16.52 17.85
N THR A 285 -8.34 -16.43 19.01
CA THR A 285 -8.62 -17.27 20.19
C THR A 285 -8.03 -16.61 21.42
N ASP A 286 -8.63 -16.85 22.57
CA ASP A 286 -8.11 -16.35 23.85
C ASP A 286 -6.66 -16.79 24.05
N LEU A 287 -5.78 -15.83 24.40
CA LEU A 287 -4.37 -16.10 24.66
C LEU A 287 -3.75 -15.07 25.60
N THR A 288 -2.70 -15.47 26.28
CA THR A 288 -1.88 -14.56 27.11
C THR A 288 -0.57 -14.25 26.41
N MET A 289 -0.21 -12.98 26.24
CA MET A 289 1.04 -12.55 25.62
C MET A 289 1.64 -11.37 26.41
N SER A 290 2.92 -11.44 26.75
CA SER A 290 3.64 -10.40 27.51
C SER A 290 2.89 -9.91 28.75
N GLY A 291 2.15 -10.83 29.43
CA GLY A 291 1.38 -10.53 30.66
C GLY A 291 0.03 -9.87 30.43
N HIS A 292 -0.45 -9.79 29.20
CA HIS A 292 -1.78 -9.33 28.82
C HIS A 292 -2.64 -10.51 28.35
N ASP A 293 -3.87 -10.57 28.81
CA ASP A 293 -4.84 -11.59 28.40
C ASP A 293 -5.73 -11.02 27.29
N PHE A 294 -5.53 -11.50 26.08
CA PHE A 294 -6.36 -11.20 24.94
C PHE A 294 -7.55 -12.14 24.86
N VAL A 295 -8.68 -11.63 24.40
CA VAL A 295 -9.86 -12.44 24.05
C VAL A 295 -10.06 -12.49 22.56
N GLU A 296 -10.72 -13.53 22.06
CA GLU A 296 -11.10 -13.66 20.66
C GLU A 296 -11.85 -12.42 20.17
N GLY A 297 -11.43 -11.83 19.05
CA GLY A 297 -11.98 -10.62 18.48
C GLY A 297 -11.23 -9.34 18.84
N ASP A 298 -10.32 -9.36 19.79
CA ASP A 298 -9.51 -8.18 20.13
C ASP A 298 -8.71 -7.71 18.92
N LYS A 299 -8.59 -6.37 18.79
CA LYS A 299 -7.84 -5.69 17.72
C LYS A 299 -6.49 -5.20 18.26
N GLY A 300 -5.40 -5.54 17.55
CA GLY A 300 -4.06 -5.13 17.93
C GLY A 300 -3.14 -4.88 16.75
#